data_a47817d3c2b9d90fe271d612c4c2e341
#
_entry.id   a47817d3c2b9d90fe271d612c4c2e341
#
_cell.length_a   1.000
_cell.length_b   1.000
_cell.length_c   1.000
_cell.angle_alpha   90.00
_cell.angle_beta   90.00
_cell.angle_gamma   90.00
#
_symmetry.space_group_name_H-M   'P 1'
#
loop_
_entity.id
_entity.type
_entity.pdbx_description
1 polymer ?
#
loop_
_entity_poly.entity_id
_entity_poly.type
_entity_poly.pdbx_seq_one_letter_code
_entity_poly.pdbx_strand_id
1 'polypeptide(L)'
;RGKKTRISLPMALILAFVYIYQMSGQGRDFGTDRFIWELVGAGAALLIPLACLLGIGVLVYSFTRPGKTGRGLGATVISLLLGVAFFLSALISYFPVTYAIPRIRDAIDGPQTVTIISCRFEQDTHTEKQSRHGGATVYDNMFIMTASDYTRHTTTVETRSQTSIQRATGFSAVLYDACVTRSGSATLTVDVYRHSWVLIDVREN
;
A
#
# COMPACT_ATOMS: atom_id res chain seq x y z
N ARG A 1 -12.88 -8.88 40.39
CA ARG A 1 -11.76 -9.70 39.80
C ARG A 1 -11.84 -9.55 38.28
N GLY A 2 -11.08 -8.60 37.72
CA GLY A 2 -11.03 -8.36 36.27
C GLY A 2 -10.31 -9.53 35.58
N LYS A 3 -10.99 -10.18 34.65
CA LYS A 3 -10.37 -11.15 33.73
C LYS A 3 -9.34 -10.39 32.88
N LYS A 4 -8.04 -10.56 33.17
CA LYS A 4 -6.98 -10.13 32.28
C LYS A 4 -7.09 -10.99 31.00
N THR A 5 -7.67 -10.44 29.95
CA THR A 5 -7.63 -11.06 28.61
C THR A 5 -6.17 -11.12 28.19
N ARG A 6 -5.58 -12.32 28.23
CA ARG A 6 -4.25 -12.57 27.66
C ARG A 6 -4.41 -12.57 26.16
N ILE A 7 -3.98 -11.48 25.52
CA ILE A 7 -3.86 -11.46 24.06
C ILE A 7 -2.84 -12.54 23.68
N SER A 8 -3.24 -13.51 22.89
CA SER A 8 -2.32 -14.53 22.39
C SER A 8 -1.26 -13.88 21.50
N LEU A 9 -0.03 -14.39 21.52
CA LEU A 9 1.08 -13.88 20.72
C LEU A 9 0.71 -13.68 19.24
N PRO A 10 0.01 -14.61 18.56
CA PRO A 10 -0.43 -14.42 17.17
C PRO A 10 -1.42 -13.25 17.01
N MET A 11 -2.30 -13.02 17.99
CA MET A 11 -3.26 -11.90 17.93
C MET A 11 -2.54 -10.55 18.13
N ALA A 12 -1.52 -10.50 18.99
CA ALA A 12 -0.68 -9.33 19.16
C ALA A 12 0.10 -8.98 17.89
N LEU A 13 0.62 -9.98 17.18
CA LEU A 13 1.33 -9.82 15.91
C LEU A 13 0.38 -9.32 14.81
N ILE A 14 -0.83 -9.86 14.71
CA ILE A 14 -1.84 -9.40 13.74
C ILE A 14 -2.22 -7.94 14.02
N LEU A 15 -2.46 -7.58 15.28
CA LEU A 15 -2.80 -6.20 15.65
C LEU A 15 -1.65 -5.22 15.38
N ALA A 16 -0.40 -5.62 15.68
CA ALA A 16 0.78 -4.83 15.36
C ALA A 16 0.94 -4.64 13.84
N PHE A 17 0.69 -5.71 13.06
CA PHE A 17 0.72 -5.65 11.59
C PHE A 17 -0.35 -4.70 11.03
N VAL A 18 -1.61 -4.83 11.48
CA VAL A 18 -2.71 -3.94 11.07
C VAL A 18 -2.39 -2.49 11.45
N TYR A 19 -1.82 -2.26 12.63
CA TYR A 19 -1.41 -0.93 13.07
C TYR A 19 -0.30 -0.35 12.19
N ILE A 20 0.76 -1.12 11.89
CA ILE A 20 1.85 -0.69 11.00
C ILE A 20 1.32 -0.40 9.59
N TYR A 21 0.44 -1.27 9.07
CA TYR A 21 -0.18 -1.09 7.76
C TYR A 21 -1.05 0.16 7.69
N GLN A 22 -1.84 0.45 8.71
CA GLN A 22 -2.63 1.68 8.80
C GLN A 22 -1.76 2.93 8.92
N MET A 23 -0.66 2.85 9.69
CA MET A 23 0.26 3.99 9.85
C MET A 23 1.10 4.26 8.59
N SER A 24 1.36 3.26 7.75
CA SER A 24 2.10 3.45 6.50
C SER A 24 1.32 4.27 5.45
N GLY A 25 -0.03 4.35 5.59
CA GLY A 25 -0.89 5.13 4.70
C GLY A 25 -1.23 6.54 5.18
N GLN A 26 -0.86 6.93 6.41
CA GLN A 26 -1.28 8.21 6.97
C GLN A 26 -0.22 9.31 6.87
N GLY A 27 -0.49 10.31 6.07
CA GLY A 27 -0.07 11.68 6.34
C GLY A 27 1.19 12.21 5.67
N ARG A 28 1.83 11.47 4.75
CA ARG A 28 2.93 12.01 3.95
C ARG A 28 2.75 11.60 2.50
N ASP A 29 2.26 12.53 1.69
CA ASP A 29 1.92 12.23 0.30
C ASP A 29 3.15 12.03 -0.58
N PHE A 30 4.37 12.37 -0.09
CA PHE A 30 5.55 12.48 -0.91
C PHE A 30 6.88 12.34 -0.15
N GLY A 31 7.94 12.09 -0.91
CA GLY A 31 9.31 12.11 -0.44
C GLY A 31 9.86 10.77 0.04
N THR A 32 11.13 10.79 0.38
CA THR A 32 11.86 9.60 0.85
C THR A 32 11.23 8.97 2.09
N ASP A 33 10.67 9.79 2.98
CA ASP A 33 10.00 9.30 4.18
C ASP A 33 8.77 8.45 3.86
N ARG A 34 7.96 8.86 2.85
CA ARG A 34 6.85 8.05 2.37
C ARG A 34 7.34 6.71 1.85
N PHE A 35 8.37 6.73 1.01
CA PHE A 35 8.93 5.50 0.46
C PHE A 35 9.41 4.54 1.55
N ILE A 36 10.11 5.06 2.58
CA ILE A 36 10.55 4.24 3.73
C ILE A 36 9.34 3.58 4.41
N TRP A 37 8.26 4.32 4.67
CA TRP A 37 7.06 3.76 5.28
C TRP A 37 6.36 2.74 4.37
N GLU A 38 6.31 2.97 3.07
CA GLU A 38 5.79 2.00 2.11
C GLU A 38 6.66 0.73 2.06
N LEU A 39 7.98 0.87 2.16
CA LEU A 39 8.90 -0.26 2.21
C LEU A 39 8.74 -1.08 3.51
N VAL A 40 8.58 -0.41 4.66
CA VAL A 40 8.26 -1.07 5.94
C VAL A 40 6.92 -1.80 5.85
N GLY A 41 5.90 -1.16 5.26
CA GLY A 41 4.59 -1.79 5.01
C GLY A 41 4.70 -3.00 4.08
N ALA A 42 5.52 -2.92 3.03
CA ALA A 42 5.79 -4.03 2.12
C ALA A 42 6.47 -5.21 2.84
N GLY A 43 7.48 -4.95 3.67
CA GLY A 43 8.14 -5.96 4.49
C GLY A 43 7.16 -6.64 5.46
N ALA A 44 6.34 -5.84 6.15
CA ALA A 44 5.30 -6.36 7.03
C ALA A 44 4.25 -7.20 6.27
N ALA A 45 3.87 -6.77 5.05
CA ALA A 45 2.93 -7.50 4.21
C ALA A 45 3.43 -8.89 3.81
N LEU A 46 4.74 -9.07 3.61
CA LEU A 46 5.35 -10.36 3.30
C LEU A 46 5.32 -11.35 4.48
N LEU A 47 5.08 -10.88 5.71
CA LEU A 47 4.90 -11.78 6.86
C LEU A 47 3.60 -12.59 6.76
N ILE A 48 2.59 -12.11 6.02
CA ILE A 48 1.32 -12.82 5.83
C ILE A 48 1.53 -14.15 5.10
N PRO A 49 2.10 -14.18 3.88
CA PRO A 49 2.34 -15.45 3.19
C PRO A 49 3.26 -16.37 3.99
N LEU A 50 4.26 -15.83 4.68
CA LEU A 50 5.14 -16.63 5.54
C LEU A 50 4.37 -17.27 6.69
N ALA A 51 3.52 -16.55 7.38
CA ALA A 51 2.67 -17.07 8.45
C ALA A 51 1.68 -18.14 7.92
N CYS A 52 1.12 -17.93 6.74
CA CYS A 52 0.26 -18.91 6.07
C CYS A 52 1.01 -20.22 5.78
N LEU A 53 2.21 -20.13 5.22
CA LEU A 53 3.04 -21.30 4.92
C LEU A 53 3.42 -22.07 6.20
N LEU A 54 3.82 -21.37 7.25
CA LEU A 54 4.11 -21.98 8.55
C LEU A 54 2.87 -22.66 9.15
N GLY A 55 1.70 -22.00 9.06
CA GLY A 55 0.44 -22.58 9.53
C GLY A 55 0.08 -23.87 8.80
N ILE A 56 0.22 -23.90 7.48
CA ILE A 56 0.00 -25.10 6.66
C ILE A 56 1.02 -26.19 7.05
N GLY A 57 2.28 -25.84 7.21
CA GLY A 57 3.33 -26.77 7.64
C GLY A 57 3.01 -27.45 8.98
N VAL A 58 2.54 -26.66 9.96
CA VAL A 58 2.10 -27.18 11.27
C VAL A 58 0.90 -28.10 11.12
N LEU A 59 -0.07 -27.76 10.29
CA LEU A 59 -1.23 -28.60 10.01
C LEU A 59 -0.80 -29.94 9.38
N VAL A 60 -0.01 -29.91 8.31
CA VAL A 60 0.52 -31.11 7.65
C VAL A 60 1.27 -31.98 8.67
N TYR A 61 2.18 -31.40 9.45
CA TYR A 61 2.92 -32.12 10.47
C TYR A 61 2.00 -32.78 11.53
N SER A 62 0.96 -32.06 11.96
CA SER A 62 0.00 -32.55 12.94
C SER A 62 -0.79 -33.78 12.43
N PHE A 63 -1.09 -33.82 11.13
CA PHE A 63 -1.85 -34.89 10.51
C PHE A 63 -0.97 -36.07 10.05
N THR A 64 0.30 -35.85 9.76
CA THR A 64 1.23 -36.92 9.34
C THR A 64 1.84 -37.70 10.52
N ARG A 65 1.64 -37.25 11.77
CA ARG A 65 2.11 -37.95 12.94
C ARG A 65 1.52 -39.37 13.00
N PRO A 66 2.36 -40.40 13.03
CA PRO A 66 1.92 -41.81 13.16
C PRO A 66 1.14 -42.00 14.47
N GLY A 67 -0.07 -42.56 14.38
CA GLY A 67 -0.90 -42.91 15.52
C GLY A 67 -2.26 -42.24 15.67
N LYS A 68 -2.57 -41.20 14.89
CA LYS A 68 -3.85 -40.50 15.00
C LYS A 68 -4.82 -40.65 13.82
N THR A 69 -4.38 -41.19 12.71
CA THR A 69 -5.21 -41.31 11.52
C THR A 69 -5.81 -42.72 11.38
N GLY A 70 -7.09 -42.85 11.69
CA GLY A 70 -7.90 -43.95 11.18
C GLY A 70 -7.85 -43.92 9.64
N ARG A 71 -7.41 -45.03 9.03
CA ARG A 71 -7.36 -45.23 7.57
C ARG A 71 -8.78 -45.16 7.00
N GLY A 72 -9.08 -44.21 6.15
CA GLY A 72 -10.37 -44.13 5.48
C GLY A 72 -10.86 -42.69 5.25
N LEU A 73 -12.14 -42.45 5.46
CA LEU A 73 -12.87 -41.20 5.22
C LEU A 73 -12.14 -39.96 5.80
N GLY A 74 -11.46 -40.15 6.94
CA GLY A 74 -10.71 -39.04 7.58
C GLY A 74 -9.56 -38.50 6.74
N ALA A 75 -8.84 -39.32 6.00
CA ALA A 75 -7.72 -38.87 5.17
C ALA A 75 -8.19 -38.00 4.00
N THR A 76 -9.32 -38.34 3.39
CA THR A 76 -9.92 -37.56 2.28
C THR A 76 -10.41 -36.19 2.75
N VAL A 77 -11.09 -36.13 3.91
CA VAL A 77 -11.55 -34.87 4.50
C VAL A 77 -10.37 -33.96 4.86
N ILE A 78 -9.33 -34.52 5.44
CA ILE A 78 -8.11 -33.77 5.79
C ILE A 78 -7.43 -33.22 4.54
N SER A 79 -7.30 -34.01 3.47
CA SER A 79 -6.72 -33.55 2.20
C SER A 79 -7.51 -32.41 1.57
N LEU A 80 -8.84 -32.49 1.64
CA LEU A 80 -9.72 -31.44 1.17
C LEU A 80 -9.52 -30.13 1.98
N LEU A 81 -9.50 -30.24 3.30
CA LEU A 81 -9.30 -29.08 4.19
C LEU A 81 -7.93 -28.43 3.97
N LEU A 82 -6.88 -29.20 3.77
CA LEU A 82 -5.55 -28.70 3.44
C LEU A 82 -5.52 -28.01 2.08
N GLY A 83 -6.21 -28.57 1.08
CA GLY A 83 -6.35 -27.96 -0.25
C GLY A 83 -7.06 -26.61 -0.17
N VAL A 84 -8.16 -26.52 0.57
CA VAL A 84 -8.89 -25.27 0.79
C VAL A 84 -8.02 -24.25 1.55
N ALA A 85 -7.34 -24.67 2.60
CA ALA A 85 -6.45 -23.80 3.36
C ALA A 85 -5.31 -23.26 2.49
N PHE A 86 -4.71 -24.09 1.65
CA PHE A 86 -3.67 -23.68 0.71
C PHE A 86 -4.21 -22.66 -0.32
N PHE A 87 -5.36 -22.93 -0.91
CA PHE A 87 -5.99 -22.03 -1.88
C PHE A 87 -6.32 -20.67 -1.26
N LEU A 88 -6.93 -20.64 -0.07
CA LEU A 88 -7.22 -19.40 0.65
C LEU A 88 -5.93 -18.64 1.01
N SER A 89 -4.88 -19.35 1.43
CA SER A 89 -3.58 -18.73 1.73
C SER A 89 -2.94 -18.10 0.50
N ALA A 90 -3.06 -18.74 -0.66
CA ALA A 90 -2.56 -18.20 -1.93
C ALA A 90 -3.32 -16.91 -2.32
N LEU A 91 -4.65 -16.91 -2.19
CA LEU A 91 -5.47 -15.73 -2.44
C LEU A 91 -5.12 -14.58 -1.49
N ILE A 92 -5.02 -14.84 -0.20
CA ILE A 92 -4.67 -13.82 0.81
C ILE A 92 -3.26 -13.26 0.58
N SER A 93 -2.34 -14.09 0.08
CA SER A 93 -0.94 -13.69 -0.16
C SER A 93 -0.75 -12.90 -1.46
N TYR A 94 -1.69 -12.97 -2.40
CA TYR A 94 -1.57 -12.32 -3.70
C TYR A 94 -1.39 -10.80 -3.57
N PHE A 95 -2.27 -10.13 -2.83
CA PHE A 95 -2.20 -8.66 -2.65
C PHE A 95 -0.93 -8.19 -1.94
N PRO A 96 -0.52 -8.76 -0.79
CA PRO A 96 0.74 -8.40 -0.15
C PRO A 96 1.96 -8.55 -1.05
N VAL A 97 2.03 -9.63 -1.82
CA VAL A 97 3.17 -9.87 -2.72
C VAL A 97 3.19 -8.89 -3.87
N THR A 98 2.04 -8.65 -4.53
CA THR A 98 1.95 -7.67 -5.63
C THR A 98 2.20 -6.24 -5.15
N TYR A 99 1.85 -5.92 -3.92
CA TYR A 99 2.17 -4.65 -3.28
C TYR A 99 3.66 -4.51 -2.96
N ALA A 100 4.32 -5.56 -2.48
CA ALA A 100 5.70 -5.52 -2.01
C ALA A 100 6.74 -5.50 -3.15
N ILE A 101 6.50 -6.25 -4.22
CA ILE A 101 7.47 -6.41 -5.32
C ILE A 101 7.94 -5.07 -5.92
N PRO A 102 7.05 -4.13 -6.32
CA PRO A 102 7.50 -2.85 -6.87
C PRO A 102 8.38 -2.06 -5.90
N ARG A 103 8.03 -2.04 -4.63
CA ARG A 103 8.75 -1.29 -3.59
C ARG A 103 10.13 -1.85 -3.30
N ILE A 104 10.26 -3.17 -3.32
CA ILE A 104 11.57 -3.84 -3.18
C ILE A 104 12.45 -3.54 -4.38
N ARG A 105 11.89 -3.55 -5.60
CA ARG A 105 12.63 -3.16 -6.81
C ARG A 105 13.10 -1.72 -6.72
N ASP A 106 12.24 -0.81 -6.34
CA ASP A 106 12.59 0.60 -6.15
C ASP A 106 13.67 0.81 -5.08
N ALA A 107 13.68 -0.03 -4.03
CA ALA A 107 14.73 0.01 -3.01
C ALA A 107 16.11 -0.43 -3.56
N ILE A 108 16.11 -1.31 -4.56
CA ILE A 108 17.34 -1.80 -5.21
C ILE A 108 17.79 -0.81 -6.29
N ASP A 109 16.86 -0.35 -7.15
CA ASP A 109 17.16 0.48 -8.31
C ASP A 109 17.39 1.96 -7.94
N GLY A 110 16.85 2.38 -6.79
CA GLY A 110 16.89 3.78 -6.35
C GLY A 110 15.96 4.71 -7.12
N PRO A 111 15.97 6.01 -6.77
CA PRO A 111 15.18 7.02 -7.47
C PRO A 111 15.69 7.27 -8.88
N GLN A 112 14.76 7.49 -9.81
CA GLN A 112 15.04 7.79 -11.21
C GLN A 112 14.42 9.11 -11.61
N THR A 113 15.13 9.85 -12.47
CA THR A 113 14.62 11.11 -13.02
C THR A 113 13.80 10.82 -14.28
N VAL A 114 12.57 11.32 -14.30
CA VAL A 114 11.61 11.15 -15.41
C VAL A 114 11.14 12.51 -15.89
N THR A 115 11.10 12.69 -17.22
CA THR A 115 10.54 13.91 -17.84
C THR A 115 9.05 13.72 -18.06
N ILE A 116 8.24 14.66 -17.57
CA ILE A 116 6.79 14.74 -17.77
C ILE A 116 6.53 15.68 -18.95
N ILE A 117 5.82 15.19 -19.95
CA ILE A 117 5.50 15.92 -21.18
C ILE A 117 4.12 16.57 -21.15
N SER A 118 3.23 16.07 -20.30
CA SER A 118 1.93 16.71 -20.05
C SER A 118 1.43 16.38 -18.65
N CYS A 119 0.70 17.34 -18.08
CA CYS A 119 0.08 17.20 -16.77
C CYS A 119 -1.36 17.71 -16.82
N ARG A 120 -2.28 17.00 -16.16
CA ARG A 120 -3.67 17.37 -15.99
C ARG A 120 -4.04 17.31 -14.52
N PHE A 121 -4.82 18.28 -14.07
CA PHE A 121 -5.35 18.33 -12.71
C PHE A 121 -6.83 17.96 -12.72
N GLU A 122 -7.22 17.11 -11.78
CA GLU A 122 -8.61 16.78 -11.49
C GLU A 122 -8.81 16.84 -9.97
N GLN A 123 -9.98 17.28 -9.53
CA GLN A 123 -10.33 17.33 -8.11
C GLN A 123 -11.64 16.57 -7.90
N ASP A 124 -11.62 15.63 -6.96
CA ASP A 124 -12.78 14.88 -6.51
C ASP A 124 -13.00 15.09 -5.02
N THR A 125 -14.12 14.63 -4.49
CA THR A 125 -14.47 14.79 -3.09
C THR A 125 -15.02 13.50 -2.53
N HIS A 126 -14.55 13.11 -1.35
CA HIS A 126 -15.14 12.02 -0.60
C HIS A 126 -15.37 12.41 0.86
N THR A 127 -16.24 11.67 1.55
CA THR A 127 -16.53 11.92 2.95
C THR A 127 -15.81 10.89 3.81
N GLU A 128 -14.84 11.36 4.59
CA GLU A 128 -14.17 10.52 5.59
C GLU A 128 -15.05 10.41 6.84
N LYS A 129 -15.42 9.18 7.23
CA LYS A 129 -16.19 8.93 8.46
C LYS A 129 -15.28 9.13 9.68
N GLN A 130 -15.23 10.32 10.20
CA GLN A 130 -14.60 10.60 11.48
C GLN A 130 -15.60 10.34 12.60
N SER A 131 -15.27 9.36 13.50
CA SER A 131 -16.05 8.90 14.66
C SER A 131 -17.21 9.79 15.15
N ARG A 132 -18.33 9.18 15.52
CA ARG A 132 -19.53 9.64 16.27
C ARG A 132 -20.13 11.06 16.02
N HIS A 133 -19.42 12.01 15.40
CA HIS A 133 -19.86 13.40 15.29
C HIS A 133 -19.86 14.00 13.87
N GLY A 134 -19.97 13.20 12.83
CA GLY A 134 -20.08 13.67 11.45
C GLY A 134 -18.84 13.34 10.60
N GLY A 135 -19.02 13.25 9.29
CA GLY A 135 -17.92 13.05 8.33
C GLY A 135 -17.26 14.38 7.99
N ALA A 136 -15.96 14.39 7.77
CA ALA A 136 -15.24 15.50 7.17
C ALA A 136 -15.19 15.31 5.65
N THR A 137 -15.43 16.38 4.89
CA THR A 137 -15.20 16.35 3.44
C THR A 137 -13.70 16.45 3.18
N VAL A 138 -13.19 15.50 2.42
CA VAL A 138 -11.81 15.45 1.95
C VAL A 138 -11.82 15.69 0.45
N TYR A 139 -10.88 16.48 -0.04
CA TYR A 139 -10.70 16.81 -1.44
C TYR A 139 -9.48 16.04 -1.96
N ASP A 140 -9.71 15.17 -2.94
CA ASP A 140 -8.69 14.41 -3.64
C ASP A 140 -8.19 15.23 -4.84
N ASN A 141 -7.00 15.80 -4.71
CA ASN A 141 -6.36 16.56 -5.77
C ASN A 141 -5.48 15.64 -6.59
N MET A 142 -5.94 15.22 -7.75
CA MET A 142 -5.29 14.26 -8.62
C MET A 142 -4.47 14.98 -9.70
N PHE A 143 -3.16 14.73 -9.71
CA PHE A 143 -2.24 15.15 -10.76
C PHE A 143 -1.97 13.97 -11.69
N ILE A 144 -2.50 14.04 -12.90
CA ILE A 144 -2.38 13.02 -13.91
C ILE A 144 -1.25 13.42 -14.84
N MET A 145 -0.12 12.74 -14.75
CA MET A 145 1.11 13.05 -15.47
C MET A 145 1.35 12.01 -16.55
N THR A 146 1.78 12.48 -17.73
CA THR A 146 2.24 11.61 -18.81
C THR A 146 3.75 11.77 -18.96
N ALA A 147 4.48 10.70 -18.77
CA ALA A 147 5.93 10.67 -18.92
C ALA A 147 6.35 10.65 -20.40
N SER A 148 7.63 10.88 -20.66
CA SER A 148 8.20 10.88 -22.04
C SER A 148 8.10 9.54 -22.76
N ASP A 149 7.95 8.44 -22.03
CA ASP A 149 7.67 7.09 -22.55
C ASP A 149 6.17 6.82 -22.78
N TYR A 150 5.32 7.87 -22.69
CA TYR A 150 3.87 7.82 -22.80
C TYR A 150 3.16 7.02 -21.71
N THR A 151 3.85 6.62 -20.65
CA THR A 151 3.21 6.03 -19.48
C THR A 151 2.45 7.10 -18.70
N ARG A 152 1.28 6.74 -18.19
CA ARG A 152 0.40 7.65 -17.46
C ARG A 152 0.40 7.29 -15.99
N HIS A 153 0.67 8.27 -15.15
CA HIS A 153 0.73 8.12 -13.71
C HIS A 153 -0.13 9.15 -13.01
N THR A 154 -0.74 8.76 -11.91
CA THR A 154 -1.58 9.65 -11.11
C THR A 154 -1.00 9.75 -9.71
N THR A 155 -0.85 10.98 -9.25
CA THR A 155 -0.48 11.27 -7.86
C THR A 155 -1.62 12.05 -7.22
N THR A 156 -2.10 11.59 -6.06
CA THR A 156 -3.21 12.22 -5.34
C THR A 156 -2.69 12.90 -4.08
N VAL A 157 -3.14 14.12 -3.85
CA VAL A 157 -2.89 14.91 -2.63
C VAL A 157 -4.22 15.19 -1.96
N GLU A 158 -4.42 14.64 -0.77
CA GLU A 158 -5.62 14.88 0.00
C GLU A 158 -5.55 16.22 0.74
N THR A 159 -6.62 17.01 0.66
CA THR A 159 -6.75 18.26 1.41
C THR A 159 -8.11 18.36 2.08
N ARG A 160 -8.18 19.11 3.19
CA ARG A 160 -9.44 19.33 3.91
C ARG A 160 -10.23 20.56 3.42
N SER A 161 -9.69 21.29 2.47
CA SER A 161 -10.34 22.46 1.86
C SER A 161 -10.05 22.48 0.38
N GLN A 162 -11.03 22.83 -0.40
CA GLN A 162 -10.94 22.95 -1.86
C GLN A 162 -9.77 23.84 -2.31
N THR A 163 -9.52 24.92 -1.59
CA THR A 163 -8.48 25.90 -1.93
C THR A 163 -7.13 25.63 -1.28
N SER A 164 -7.03 24.61 -0.44
CA SER A 164 -5.76 24.31 0.27
C SER A 164 -4.63 23.93 -0.69
N ILE A 165 -4.95 23.27 -1.80
CA ILE A 165 -3.96 22.89 -2.81
C ILE A 165 -3.32 24.12 -3.48
N GLN A 166 -4.08 25.22 -3.66
CA GLN A 166 -3.58 26.48 -4.23
C GLN A 166 -2.57 27.19 -3.31
N ARG A 167 -2.61 26.89 -2.03
CA ARG A 167 -1.71 27.43 -0.99
C ARG A 167 -0.66 26.42 -0.55
N ALA A 168 -0.57 25.29 -1.23
CA ALA A 168 0.42 24.27 -0.94
C ALA A 168 1.84 24.83 -1.11
N THR A 169 2.79 24.24 -0.41
CA THR A 169 4.21 24.57 -0.51
C THR A 169 4.98 23.36 -1.04
N GLY A 170 6.23 23.59 -1.43
CA GLY A 170 7.07 22.52 -1.97
C GLY A 170 6.58 22.07 -3.34
N PHE A 171 6.77 20.79 -3.67
CA PHE A 171 6.48 20.32 -5.02
C PHE A 171 4.98 20.19 -5.35
N SER A 172 4.06 20.14 -4.36
CA SER A 172 2.62 20.27 -4.64
C SER A 172 2.29 21.62 -5.26
N ALA A 173 2.99 22.72 -4.86
CA ALA A 173 2.84 24.01 -5.49
C ALA A 173 3.37 24.02 -6.93
N VAL A 174 4.53 23.38 -7.18
CA VAL A 174 5.10 23.26 -8.52
C VAL A 174 4.18 22.44 -9.43
N LEU A 175 3.64 21.32 -8.94
CA LEU A 175 2.68 20.50 -9.69
C LEU A 175 1.40 21.31 -10.00
N TYR A 176 0.86 22.03 -9.01
CA TYR A 176 -0.35 22.82 -9.21
C TYR A 176 -0.12 23.94 -10.25
N ASP A 177 1.00 24.66 -10.16
CA ASP A 177 1.34 25.70 -11.14
C ASP A 177 1.47 25.11 -12.55
N ALA A 178 2.22 24.05 -12.72
CA ALA A 178 2.42 23.45 -14.02
C ALA A 178 1.14 22.82 -14.62
N CYS A 179 0.34 22.13 -13.81
CA CYS A 179 -0.81 21.37 -14.30
C CYS A 179 -2.08 22.25 -14.46
N VAL A 180 -2.21 23.33 -13.67
CA VAL A 180 -3.39 24.19 -13.64
C VAL A 180 -3.08 25.55 -14.27
N THR A 181 -2.12 26.29 -13.71
CA THR A 181 -1.86 27.68 -14.10
C THR A 181 -1.35 27.76 -15.53
N ARG A 182 -0.48 26.83 -15.92
CA ARG A 182 0.10 26.75 -17.27
C ARG A 182 -0.61 25.78 -18.20
N SER A 183 -1.80 25.32 -17.80
CA SER A 183 -2.64 24.42 -18.61
C SER A 183 -1.95 23.12 -19.03
N GLY A 184 -1.03 22.61 -18.22
CA GLY A 184 -0.33 21.35 -18.46
C GLY A 184 0.71 21.37 -19.59
N SER A 185 1.05 22.54 -20.12
CA SER A 185 2.05 22.69 -21.20
C SER A 185 3.49 22.80 -20.68
N ALA A 186 3.68 22.95 -19.36
CA ALA A 186 5.01 22.99 -18.76
C ALA A 186 5.65 21.60 -18.75
N THR A 187 6.91 21.54 -19.21
CA THR A 187 7.71 20.33 -19.09
C THR A 187 8.26 20.25 -17.67
N LEU A 188 7.97 19.18 -16.96
CA LEU A 188 8.44 18.92 -15.61
C LEU A 188 9.49 17.81 -15.60
N THR A 189 10.46 17.94 -14.72
CA THR A 189 11.37 16.86 -14.38
C THR A 189 11.05 16.40 -12.96
N VAL A 190 10.75 15.10 -12.80
CA VAL A 190 10.39 14.51 -11.52
C VAL A 190 11.38 13.42 -11.14
N ASP A 191 11.80 13.39 -9.89
CA ASP A 191 12.54 12.29 -9.33
C ASP A 191 11.55 11.35 -8.63
N VAL A 192 11.51 10.08 -9.08
CA VAL A 192 10.51 9.11 -8.63
C VAL A 192 11.13 7.75 -8.36
N TYR A 193 10.53 6.98 -7.47
CA TYR A 193 10.67 5.54 -7.43
C TYR A 193 9.75 4.93 -8.50
N ARG A 194 10.36 4.46 -9.60
CA ARG A 194 9.64 4.19 -10.86
C ARG A 194 8.58 3.11 -10.77
N HIS A 195 8.80 2.06 -9.98
CA HIS A 195 7.88 0.93 -9.91
C HIS A 195 6.70 1.18 -8.98
N SER A 196 6.89 1.92 -7.88
CA SER A 196 5.81 2.33 -6.96
C SER A 196 5.24 3.71 -7.27
N TRP A 197 5.92 4.48 -8.13
CA TRP A 197 5.58 5.86 -8.49
C TRP A 197 5.49 6.81 -7.29
N VAL A 198 6.41 6.66 -6.36
CA VAL A 198 6.53 7.59 -5.23
C VAL A 198 7.39 8.78 -5.64
N LEU A 199 6.79 9.97 -5.69
CA LEU A 199 7.48 11.22 -6.01
C LEU A 199 8.40 11.64 -4.87
N ILE A 200 9.64 12.00 -5.20
CA ILE A 200 10.64 12.51 -4.27
C ILE A 200 10.80 14.00 -4.44
N ASP A 201 10.96 14.45 -5.69
CA ASP A 201 11.18 15.84 -6.03
C ASP A 201 10.54 16.17 -7.38
N VAL A 202 10.15 17.43 -7.54
CA VAL A 202 9.55 17.96 -8.78
C VAL A 202 10.23 19.27 -9.11
N ARG A 203 10.77 19.36 -10.33
CA ARG A 203 11.44 20.55 -10.86
C ARG A 203 10.82 20.95 -12.17
N GLU A 204 10.71 22.24 -12.36
CA GLU A 204 10.34 22.83 -13.63
C GLU A 204 11.58 23.02 -14.51
N ASN A 205 11.45 22.71 -15.79
CA ASN A 205 12.52 22.92 -16.80
C ASN A 205 12.35 24.26 -17.49
#